data_e28b6fc908f53ab3cd6644eceb44ff59
#
_entry.id   e28b6fc908f53ab3cd6644eceb44ff59
#
_cell.length_a   1.000
_cell.length_b   1.000
_cell.length_c   1.000
_cell.angle_alpha   90.00
_cell.angle_beta   90.00
_cell.angle_gamma   90.00
#
_symmetry.space_group_name_H-M   'P 1'
#
loop_
_entity.id
_entity.type
_entity.pdbx_description
1 polymer ?
#
loop_
_entity_poly.entity_id
_entity_poly.type
_entity_poly.pdbx_seq_one_letter_code
_entity_poly.pdbx_strand_id
1 'polypeptide(L)'
;MIEKDKSMTPTQAFEAYCTAFVNGDHIAMADLFTKDGVFEASSIEKPLKGKEELRSQLRIIAQSSKNISTDIRVAIESGSTGHFEGAYEAEIIGTGGKIDGSPHRIDFKFVAVVEMQDGKIARLTEIYDTRPFHPEERQRMWNINRRTPYWNKTVDAKCKEWSVYNNMHFPMIYSRTPYEDYCALLEGVTLWDVALERQTQLKGPDAHAFLDYLCCRDMSVMEIGDCRYALVCDENGKMMCDPVVLYPWKDTIWLSHGNTDLTLWARGIVMGSDWNIEVSEPDVAPLQVQGPFALKTLSKICPASLANMKNYTCLVTEVAGQDCVVSRTGWSGGFGFEVYPLSSDRASELWDAIMEAGDEFGIKVTGPVIHRAIERGVTDLNYYMNSDMNAFEDTGCNLVNIDKPADFIGKQALQNIDASGVKRHSVGLLLEDDVPRLEWFWDLNDDKGCAGEVRWAIYSFELGQYIGIA
;
A
#
# COMPACT_ATOMS: atom_id res chain seq x y z
N MET A 1 -58.21 27.38 28.16
CA MET A 1 -57.15 27.48 27.13
C MET A 1 -56.09 26.48 27.51
N ILE A 2 -56.07 25.39 26.78
CA ILE A 2 -55.03 24.34 26.95
C ILE A 2 -53.81 24.87 26.21
N GLU A 3 -52.74 25.20 26.93
CA GLU A 3 -51.43 25.44 26.31
C GLU A 3 -51.09 24.19 25.49
N LYS A 4 -51.08 24.37 24.16
CA LYS A 4 -50.46 23.36 23.28
C LYS A 4 -49.01 23.30 23.65
N ASP A 5 -48.60 22.19 24.26
CA ASP A 5 -47.22 21.79 24.39
C ASP A 5 -46.57 21.94 22.99
N LYS A 6 -45.68 22.93 22.84
CA LYS A 6 -44.99 23.16 21.57
C LYS A 6 -44.00 22.02 21.41
N SER A 7 -44.42 20.97 20.70
CA SER A 7 -43.47 19.93 20.27
C SER A 7 -42.32 20.57 19.49
N MET A 8 -41.07 20.18 19.80
CA MET A 8 -39.89 20.66 19.08
C MET A 8 -40.02 20.35 17.60
N THR A 9 -39.55 21.28 16.75
CA THR A 9 -39.33 21.00 15.33
C THR A 9 -38.01 20.20 15.16
N PRO A 10 -37.76 19.52 14.02
CA PRO A 10 -36.51 18.85 13.74
C PRO A 10 -35.28 19.75 13.92
N THR A 11 -35.35 21.00 13.45
CA THR A 11 -34.25 21.98 13.61
C THR A 11 -33.99 22.29 15.08
N GLN A 12 -35.04 22.59 15.85
CA GLN A 12 -34.91 22.85 17.28
C GLN A 12 -34.34 21.66 18.05
N ALA A 13 -34.75 20.44 17.68
CA ALA A 13 -34.21 19.23 18.30
C ALA A 13 -32.76 18.98 17.97
N PHE A 14 -32.33 19.22 16.72
CA PHE A 14 -30.92 19.06 16.31
C PHE A 14 -30.05 20.15 16.89
N GLU A 15 -30.48 21.40 16.91
CA GLU A 15 -29.73 22.50 17.57
C GLU A 15 -29.60 22.24 19.08
N ALA A 16 -30.63 21.73 19.74
CA ALA A 16 -30.55 21.35 21.15
C ALA A 16 -29.57 20.19 21.38
N TYR A 17 -29.53 19.20 20.47
CA TYR A 17 -28.59 18.11 20.49
C TYR A 17 -27.13 18.60 20.33
N CYS A 18 -26.88 19.43 19.34
CA CYS A 18 -25.55 20.05 19.11
C CYS A 18 -25.14 20.90 20.33
N THR A 19 -26.05 21.68 20.89
CA THR A 19 -25.80 22.50 22.09
C THR A 19 -25.40 21.63 23.30
N ALA A 20 -26.13 20.55 23.53
CA ALA A 20 -25.84 19.60 24.61
C ALA A 20 -24.50 18.90 24.38
N PHE A 21 -24.18 18.57 23.13
CA PHE A 21 -22.89 17.97 22.76
C PHE A 21 -21.72 18.92 23.02
N VAL A 22 -21.81 20.19 22.58
CA VAL A 22 -20.79 21.23 22.84
C VAL A 22 -20.54 21.40 24.34
N ASN A 23 -21.59 21.31 25.17
CA ASN A 23 -21.51 21.43 26.62
C ASN A 23 -21.08 20.12 27.32
N GLY A 24 -20.91 19.02 26.58
CA GLY A 24 -20.59 17.71 27.18
C GLY A 24 -21.74 17.08 27.98
N ASP A 25 -22.97 17.59 27.82
CA ASP A 25 -24.15 17.13 28.56
C ASP A 25 -24.81 15.92 27.86
N HIS A 26 -24.21 14.76 28.09
CA HIS A 26 -24.70 13.49 27.51
C HIS A 26 -26.09 13.08 28.01
N ILE A 27 -26.53 13.60 29.17
CA ILE A 27 -27.87 13.33 29.70
C ILE A 27 -28.89 14.13 28.89
N ALA A 28 -28.65 15.42 28.68
CA ALA A 28 -29.49 16.25 27.83
C ALA A 28 -29.55 15.71 26.39
N MET A 29 -28.41 15.29 25.82
CA MET A 29 -28.40 14.66 24.50
C MET A 29 -29.36 13.45 24.44
N ALA A 30 -29.22 12.51 25.37
CA ALA A 30 -30.06 11.30 25.40
C ALA A 30 -31.55 11.58 25.69
N ASP A 31 -31.84 12.63 26.45
CA ASP A 31 -33.23 12.99 26.79
C ASP A 31 -34.02 13.63 25.63
N LEU A 32 -33.30 14.06 24.58
CA LEU A 32 -33.93 14.49 23.32
C LEU A 32 -34.56 13.34 22.55
N PHE A 33 -34.09 12.10 22.75
CA PHE A 33 -34.58 10.92 22.04
C PHE A 33 -35.87 10.34 22.66
N THR A 34 -36.66 9.66 21.84
CA THR A 34 -37.75 8.79 22.28
C THR A 34 -37.20 7.63 23.12
N LYS A 35 -38.10 6.89 23.81
CA LYS A 35 -37.69 5.72 24.61
C LYS A 35 -36.97 4.68 23.78
N ASP A 36 -37.38 4.49 22.54
CA ASP A 36 -36.82 3.50 21.59
C ASP A 36 -36.01 4.20 20.46
N GLY A 37 -35.52 5.42 20.73
CA GLY A 37 -34.81 6.24 19.77
C GLY A 37 -33.54 5.56 19.27
N VAL A 38 -33.15 5.88 18.02
CA VAL A 38 -32.02 5.29 17.31
C VAL A 38 -31.00 6.38 16.97
N PHE A 39 -29.75 6.11 17.24
CA PHE A 39 -28.62 6.92 16.78
C PHE A 39 -27.68 6.09 15.90
N GLU A 40 -27.42 6.61 14.71
CA GLU A 40 -26.49 6.05 13.73
C GLU A 40 -25.45 7.10 13.37
N ALA A 41 -24.19 6.71 13.31
CA ALA A 41 -23.11 7.60 12.86
C ALA A 41 -22.05 6.82 12.11
N SER A 42 -21.35 7.46 11.18
CA SER A 42 -20.29 6.81 10.37
C SER A 42 -19.19 6.17 11.19
N SER A 43 -18.96 6.63 12.42
CA SER A 43 -17.93 6.08 13.35
C SER A 43 -18.47 4.94 14.24
N ILE A 44 -19.73 4.56 14.11
CA ILE A 44 -20.40 3.58 14.97
C ILE A 44 -20.78 2.36 14.11
N GLU A 45 -20.24 1.20 14.46
CA GLU A 45 -20.41 -0.04 13.67
C GLU A 45 -21.87 -0.51 13.59
N LYS A 46 -22.65 -0.31 14.67
CA LYS A 46 -24.05 -0.71 14.75
C LYS A 46 -24.90 0.40 15.33
N PRO A 47 -26.14 0.61 14.83
CA PRO A 47 -27.05 1.59 15.39
C PRO A 47 -27.29 1.38 16.89
N LEU A 48 -27.18 2.45 17.67
CA LEU A 48 -27.51 2.46 19.11
C LEU A 48 -29.03 2.58 19.27
N LYS A 49 -29.63 1.77 20.12
CA LYS A 49 -31.09 1.70 20.29
C LYS A 49 -31.51 1.78 21.75
N GLY A 50 -32.42 2.71 22.01
CA GLY A 50 -33.00 2.91 23.34
C GLY A 50 -32.12 3.73 24.29
N LYS A 51 -32.79 4.28 25.33
CA LYS A 51 -32.16 5.29 26.20
C LYS A 51 -30.93 4.84 26.95
N GLU A 52 -30.85 3.60 27.38
CA GLU A 52 -29.69 3.11 28.15
C GLU A 52 -28.43 3.01 27.31
N GLU A 53 -28.56 2.43 26.10
CA GLU A 53 -27.45 2.30 25.17
C GLU A 53 -27.01 3.67 24.67
N LEU A 54 -27.96 4.55 24.31
CA LEU A 54 -27.67 5.93 23.96
C LEU A 54 -26.93 6.69 25.06
N ARG A 55 -27.41 6.64 26.32
CA ARG A 55 -26.75 7.32 27.44
C ARG A 55 -25.33 6.84 27.69
N SER A 56 -25.11 5.53 27.57
CA SER A 56 -23.77 4.93 27.75
C SER A 56 -22.79 5.43 26.68
N GLN A 57 -23.16 5.37 25.42
CA GLN A 57 -22.31 5.75 24.32
C GLN A 57 -22.12 7.27 24.19
N LEU A 58 -23.20 8.06 24.33
CA LEU A 58 -23.10 9.51 24.30
C LEU A 58 -22.24 10.06 25.45
N ARG A 59 -22.22 9.37 26.60
CA ARG A 59 -21.27 9.68 27.69
C ARG A 59 -19.83 9.52 27.24
N ILE A 60 -19.50 8.41 26.55
CA ILE A 60 -18.14 8.16 26.03
C ILE A 60 -17.75 9.24 25.04
N ILE A 61 -18.62 9.55 24.08
CA ILE A 61 -18.39 10.58 23.07
C ILE A 61 -18.14 11.94 23.72
N ALA A 62 -19.01 12.35 24.66
CA ALA A 62 -18.90 13.62 25.35
C ALA A 62 -17.65 13.72 26.25
N GLN A 63 -17.24 12.62 26.88
CA GLN A 63 -16.03 12.58 27.72
C GLN A 63 -14.74 12.52 26.92
N SER A 64 -14.75 11.96 25.71
CA SER A 64 -13.59 11.87 24.83
C SER A 64 -13.37 13.12 23.97
N SER A 65 -14.27 14.10 24.03
CA SER A 65 -14.21 15.30 23.21
C SER A 65 -14.17 16.56 24.08
N LYS A 66 -13.34 17.53 23.71
CA LYS A 66 -13.23 18.86 24.34
C LYS A 66 -13.20 19.95 23.30
N ASN A 67 -13.41 21.20 23.74
CA ASN A 67 -13.35 22.38 22.89
C ASN A 67 -14.18 22.20 21.59
N ILE A 68 -15.39 21.63 21.75
CA ILE A 68 -16.27 21.29 20.65
C ILE A 68 -16.93 22.57 20.14
N SER A 69 -16.97 22.75 18.83
CA SER A 69 -17.80 23.71 18.14
C SER A 69 -18.57 23.07 17.01
N THR A 70 -19.76 23.56 16.74
CA THR A 70 -20.64 23.09 15.67
C THR A 70 -21.09 24.28 14.82
N ASP A 71 -21.06 24.13 13.51
CA ASP A 71 -21.53 25.14 12.54
C ASP A 71 -22.56 24.47 11.61
N ILE A 72 -23.86 24.76 11.82
CA ILE A 72 -24.94 24.26 10.97
C ILE A 72 -25.14 25.26 9.83
N ARG A 73 -24.83 24.90 8.62
CA ARG A 73 -24.84 25.75 7.42
C ARG A 73 -26.13 25.63 6.61
N VAL A 74 -26.74 24.45 6.63
CA VAL A 74 -27.99 24.15 5.93
C VAL A 74 -28.90 23.43 6.88
N ALA A 75 -30.18 23.88 6.94
CA ALA A 75 -31.24 23.21 7.66
C ALA A 75 -32.50 23.22 6.78
N ILE A 76 -33.02 22.06 6.44
CA ILE A 76 -34.22 21.88 5.62
C ILE A 76 -35.16 20.96 6.36
N GLU A 77 -36.37 21.40 6.60
CA GLU A 77 -37.43 20.61 7.24
C GLU A 77 -38.50 20.17 6.23
N SER A 78 -38.96 18.95 6.38
CA SER A 78 -40.10 18.39 5.64
C SER A 78 -40.92 17.52 6.58
N GLY A 79 -42.03 18.10 7.10
CA GLY A 79 -42.85 17.43 8.09
C GLY A 79 -42.13 17.14 9.39
N SER A 80 -42.03 15.86 9.74
CA SER A 80 -41.31 15.40 10.94
C SER A 80 -39.83 15.09 10.70
N THR A 81 -39.27 15.39 9.51
CA THR A 81 -37.90 15.10 9.14
C THR A 81 -37.11 16.38 8.88
N GLY A 82 -35.91 16.47 9.43
CA GLY A 82 -34.95 17.54 9.18
C GLY A 82 -33.65 17.00 8.54
N HIS A 83 -33.13 17.78 7.58
CA HIS A 83 -31.86 17.50 6.91
C HIS A 83 -30.89 18.66 7.18
N PHE A 84 -29.67 18.34 7.61
CA PHE A 84 -28.72 19.33 8.06
C PHE A 84 -27.37 19.08 7.39
N GLU A 85 -26.69 20.15 7.02
CA GLU A 85 -25.26 20.14 6.67
C GLU A 85 -24.50 21.07 7.60
N GLY A 86 -23.32 20.66 8.01
CA GLY A 86 -22.52 21.48 8.89
C GLY A 86 -21.07 21.01 9.02
N ALA A 87 -20.41 21.54 10.02
CA ALA A 87 -19.08 21.12 10.41
C ALA A 87 -18.98 20.99 11.92
N TYR A 88 -18.16 20.03 12.37
CA TYR A 88 -17.69 19.91 13.74
C TYR A 88 -16.20 20.24 13.80
N GLU A 89 -15.81 20.95 14.87
CA GLU A 89 -14.42 21.02 15.32
C GLU A 89 -14.38 20.55 16.75
N ALA A 90 -13.39 19.73 17.09
CA ALA A 90 -13.21 19.25 18.47
C ALA A 90 -11.75 18.85 18.72
N GLU A 91 -11.42 18.76 19.99
CA GLU A 91 -10.20 18.07 20.47
C GLU A 91 -10.59 16.72 21.05
N ILE A 92 -10.09 15.64 20.43
CA ILE A 92 -10.33 14.27 20.86
C ILE A 92 -9.23 13.86 21.84
N ILE A 93 -9.61 13.26 22.95
CA ILE A 93 -8.72 12.73 24.00
C ILE A 93 -8.98 11.24 24.23
N GLY A 94 -8.03 10.55 24.85
CA GLY A 94 -8.16 9.12 25.08
C GLY A 94 -7.94 8.29 23.82
N THR A 95 -8.83 7.33 23.53
CA THR A 95 -8.67 6.40 22.40
C THR A 95 -8.70 7.05 21.02
N GLY A 96 -9.23 8.26 20.91
CA GLY A 96 -9.23 9.08 19.68
C GLY A 96 -8.13 10.12 19.61
N GLY A 97 -7.39 10.35 20.74
CA GLY A 97 -6.33 11.34 20.83
C GLY A 97 -4.96 10.83 20.41
N LYS A 98 -3.94 11.67 20.59
CA LYS A 98 -2.56 11.29 20.35
C LYS A 98 -2.10 10.20 21.33
N ILE A 99 -1.07 9.47 20.93
CA ILE A 99 -0.49 8.36 21.71
C ILE A 99 0.01 8.79 23.08
N ASP A 100 0.55 10.00 23.20
CA ASP A 100 1.03 10.59 24.44
C ASP A 100 -0.11 11.08 25.35
N GLY A 101 -1.37 10.85 24.96
CA GLY A 101 -2.56 11.30 25.68
C GLY A 101 -2.93 12.77 25.48
N SER A 102 -2.13 13.51 24.67
CA SER A 102 -2.46 14.89 24.36
C SER A 102 -3.68 14.97 23.43
N PRO A 103 -4.46 16.07 23.50
CA PRO A 103 -5.60 16.24 22.62
C PRO A 103 -5.20 16.28 21.14
N HIS A 104 -6.01 15.66 20.30
CA HIS A 104 -5.90 15.73 18.84
C HIS A 104 -7.05 16.56 18.31
N ARG A 105 -6.74 17.66 17.61
CA ARG A 105 -7.76 18.50 16.96
C ARG A 105 -8.25 17.82 15.69
N ILE A 106 -9.56 17.71 15.59
CA ILE A 106 -10.25 17.21 14.39
C ILE A 106 -11.22 18.26 13.89
N ASP A 107 -11.36 18.30 12.57
CA ASP A 107 -12.41 19.03 11.88
C ASP A 107 -13.02 18.12 10.80
N PHE A 108 -14.31 18.09 10.67
CA PHE A 108 -14.99 17.33 9.62
C PHE A 108 -16.35 17.93 9.28
N LYS A 109 -16.75 17.74 8.04
CA LYS A 109 -18.09 18.07 7.57
C LYS A 109 -19.02 16.90 7.84
N PHE A 110 -20.26 17.21 8.17
CA PHE A 110 -21.28 16.20 8.37
C PHE A 110 -22.56 16.51 7.58
N VAL A 111 -23.31 15.47 7.30
CA VAL A 111 -24.72 15.50 6.94
C VAL A 111 -25.48 14.78 8.04
N ALA A 112 -26.54 15.38 8.55
CA ALA A 112 -27.39 14.74 9.55
C ALA A 112 -28.85 14.69 9.10
N VAL A 113 -29.52 13.61 9.45
CA VAL A 113 -30.97 13.43 9.24
C VAL A 113 -31.62 13.16 10.59
N VAL A 114 -32.58 13.96 10.93
CA VAL A 114 -33.38 13.84 12.17
C VAL A 114 -34.82 13.48 11.84
N GLU A 115 -35.28 12.38 12.38
CA GLU A 115 -36.69 11.97 12.31
C GLU A 115 -37.34 12.16 13.69
N MET A 116 -38.45 12.86 13.73
CA MET A 116 -39.18 13.20 14.96
C MET A 116 -40.41 12.35 15.17
N GLN A 117 -40.66 11.97 16.40
CA GLN A 117 -41.92 11.37 16.85
C GLN A 117 -42.29 11.93 18.21
N ASP A 118 -43.55 12.38 18.37
CA ASP A 118 -44.08 12.93 19.61
C ASP A 118 -43.24 14.05 20.23
N GLY A 119 -42.66 14.92 19.38
CA GLY A 119 -41.81 16.03 19.80
C GLY A 119 -40.40 15.64 20.25
N LYS A 120 -39.97 14.42 20.01
CA LYS A 120 -38.63 13.88 20.32
C LYS A 120 -37.99 13.24 19.11
N ILE A 121 -36.68 13.08 19.14
CA ILE A 121 -35.88 12.40 18.11
C ILE A 121 -36.21 10.91 18.15
N ALA A 122 -36.83 10.39 17.08
CA ALA A 122 -37.00 8.96 16.90
C ALA A 122 -35.77 8.31 16.27
N ARG A 123 -35.12 9.04 15.33
CA ARG A 123 -33.86 8.64 14.72
C ARG A 123 -32.98 9.87 14.41
N LEU A 124 -31.69 9.76 14.72
CA LEU A 124 -30.64 10.67 14.26
C LEU A 124 -29.61 9.85 13.51
N THR A 125 -29.36 10.21 12.25
CA THR A 125 -28.31 9.61 11.43
C THR A 125 -27.30 10.69 11.08
N GLU A 126 -26.03 10.46 11.40
CA GLU A 126 -24.91 11.35 11.08
C GLU A 126 -23.94 10.67 10.12
N ILE A 127 -23.63 11.32 9.01
CA ILE A 127 -22.71 10.85 7.98
C ILE A 127 -21.56 11.83 7.88
N TYR A 128 -20.33 11.34 8.11
CA TYR A 128 -19.12 12.13 8.04
C TYR A 128 -17.89 11.26 7.73
N ASP A 129 -16.79 11.92 7.36
CA ASP A 129 -15.52 11.27 7.15
C ASP A 129 -14.91 10.83 8.49
N THR A 130 -14.66 9.55 8.65
CA THR A 130 -14.11 8.99 9.88
C THR A 130 -12.58 9.05 9.98
N ARG A 131 -11.87 9.40 8.88
CA ARG A 131 -10.40 9.48 8.85
C ARG A 131 -9.81 10.42 9.91
N PRO A 132 -10.40 11.59 10.25
CA PRO A 132 -9.89 12.44 11.31
C PRO A 132 -9.84 11.79 12.70
N PHE A 133 -10.67 10.75 12.95
CA PHE A 133 -10.67 9.99 14.21
C PHE A 133 -9.59 8.91 14.27
N HIS A 134 -8.85 8.68 13.19
CA HIS A 134 -7.78 7.70 13.07
C HIS A 134 -6.46 8.40 12.71
N PRO A 135 -5.89 9.22 13.62
CA PRO A 135 -4.66 9.92 13.33
C PRO A 135 -3.54 8.92 13.05
N GLU A 136 -2.72 9.22 12.05
CA GLU A 136 -1.57 8.40 11.63
C GLU A 136 -0.63 8.04 12.79
N GLU A 137 -0.61 8.87 13.84
CA GLU A 137 0.18 8.65 15.04
C GLU A 137 -0.21 7.38 15.81
N ARG A 138 -1.44 6.87 15.66
CA ARG A 138 -1.82 5.55 16.21
C ARG A 138 -1.05 4.40 15.58
N GLN A 139 -0.70 4.50 14.31
CA GLN A 139 0.10 3.50 13.64
C GLN A 139 1.54 3.48 14.16
N ARG A 140 2.05 4.61 14.69
CA ARG A 140 3.43 4.72 15.18
C ARG A 140 3.71 3.95 16.47
N MET A 141 2.71 3.71 17.31
CA MET A 141 2.91 3.09 18.63
C MET A 141 3.34 1.62 18.54
N TRP A 142 2.91 0.92 17.49
CA TRP A 142 3.22 -0.49 17.24
C TRP A 142 4.20 -0.67 16.09
N ASN A 143 4.72 0.44 15.57
CA ASN A 143 5.42 0.45 14.30
C ASN A 143 6.92 0.58 14.52
N ILE A 144 7.60 -0.57 14.50
CA ILE A 144 9.06 -0.66 14.46
C ILE A 144 9.61 -0.41 13.05
N ASN A 145 8.79 0.05 12.11
CA ASN A 145 9.16 0.19 10.72
C ASN A 145 10.17 1.31 10.51
N ARG A 146 11.07 1.06 9.58
CA ARG A 146 12.02 2.05 9.11
C ARG A 146 11.35 3.04 8.16
N ARG A 147 11.97 4.20 8.00
CA ARG A 147 11.60 5.18 6.97
C ARG A 147 12.65 5.12 5.88
N THR A 148 12.22 5.37 4.64
CA THR A 148 13.13 5.57 3.53
C THR A 148 13.86 6.91 3.70
N PRO A 149 15.00 7.13 3.06
CA PRO A 149 15.66 8.43 3.03
C PRO A 149 14.80 9.53 2.38
N TYR A 150 13.78 9.14 1.60
CA TYR A 150 12.84 10.05 0.93
C TYR A 150 11.57 10.35 1.73
N TRP A 151 11.44 9.84 2.95
CA TRP A 151 10.23 9.99 3.77
C TRP A 151 9.68 11.43 3.81
N ASN A 152 10.55 12.42 4.07
CA ASN A 152 10.10 13.82 4.12
C ASN A 152 9.59 14.30 2.75
N LYS A 153 10.19 13.86 1.66
CA LYS A 153 9.77 14.21 0.29
C LYS A 153 8.39 13.62 -0.03
N THR A 154 8.13 12.38 0.41
CA THR A 154 6.83 11.74 0.21
C THR A 154 5.73 12.41 1.04
N VAL A 155 6.05 12.88 2.25
CA VAL A 155 5.15 13.68 3.09
C VAL A 155 4.87 15.05 2.44
N ASP A 156 5.91 15.75 1.95
CA ASP A 156 5.77 17.02 1.27
C ASP A 156 4.96 16.91 -0.02
N ALA A 157 5.10 15.79 -0.75
CA ALA A 157 4.30 15.44 -1.91
C ALA A 157 2.84 15.05 -1.57
N LYS A 158 2.44 15.12 -0.29
CA LYS A 158 1.07 14.85 0.19
C LYS A 158 0.61 13.42 -0.01
N CYS A 159 1.48 12.45 0.31
CA CYS A 159 1.06 11.07 0.40
C CYS A 159 -0.15 10.93 1.34
N LYS A 160 -1.20 10.27 0.87
CA LYS A 160 -2.49 10.14 1.59
C LYS A 160 -2.65 8.82 2.30
N GLU A 161 -2.01 7.78 1.79
CA GLU A 161 -2.11 6.44 2.33
C GLU A 161 -0.75 5.77 2.34
N TRP A 162 -0.48 5.08 3.44
CA TRP A 162 0.76 4.39 3.71
C TRP A 162 0.47 2.92 4.02
N SER A 163 1.31 2.04 3.54
CA SER A 163 1.35 0.63 3.90
C SER A 163 2.69 0.30 4.57
N VAL A 164 2.93 -0.98 4.79
CA VAL A 164 4.19 -1.51 5.30
C VAL A 164 4.72 -2.55 4.33
N TYR A 165 5.97 -2.41 3.95
CA TYR A 165 6.67 -3.35 3.08
C TYR A 165 8.15 -3.42 3.52
N ASN A 166 8.72 -4.61 3.63
CA ASN A 166 10.10 -4.81 4.13
C ASN A 166 10.39 -4.14 5.50
N ASN A 167 9.41 -4.11 6.40
CA ASN A 167 9.48 -3.37 7.67
C ASN A 167 9.78 -1.87 7.48
N MET A 168 9.35 -1.29 6.38
CA MET A 168 9.47 0.13 6.06
C MET A 168 8.11 0.73 5.76
N HIS A 169 7.97 2.03 5.98
CA HIS A 169 6.77 2.76 5.55
C HIS A 169 6.74 2.84 4.04
N PHE A 170 5.64 2.42 3.45
CA PHE A 170 5.42 2.36 2.02
C PHE A 170 4.38 3.39 1.57
N PRO A 171 4.79 4.45 0.84
CA PRO A 171 3.85 5.44 0.34
C PRO A 171 3.06 4.89 -0.85
N MET A 172 1.73 4.79 -0.69
CA MET A 172 0.86 4.09 -1.65
C MET A 172 0.06 5.03 -2.55
N ILE A 173 -0.56 6.08 -1.99
CA ILE A 173 -1.55 6.89 -2.70
C ILE A 173 -1.25 8.36 -2.53
N TYR A 174 -1.19 9.09 -3.64
CA TYR A 174 -1.02 10.54 -3.68
C TYR A 174 -2.20 11.25 -4.34
N SER A 175 -2.77 10.68 -5.36
CA SER A 175 -3.87 11.24 -6.14
C SER A 175 -5.24 11.01 -5.48
N ARG A 176 -6.30 11.55 -6.07
CA ARG A 176 -7.68 11.35 -5.58
C ARG A 176 -8.20 9.96 -5.89
N THR A 177 -7.78 9.43 -7.06
CA THR A 177 -8.21 8.13 -7.55
C THR A 177 -7.02 7.36 -8.11
N PRO A 178 -7.02 6.03 -8.07
CA PRO A 178 -6.00 5.21 -8.74
C PRO A 178 -5.89 5.47 -10.25
N TYR A 179 -7.00 5.90 -10.88
CA TYR A 179 -7.02 6.22 -12.31
C TYR A 179 -6.17 7.45 -12.67
N GLU A 180 -6.09 8.44 -11.78
CA GLU A 180 -5.21 9.60 -12.00
C GLU A 180 -3.72 9.21 -12.02
N ASP A 181 -3.29 8.31 -11.13
CA ASP A 181 -1.92 7.79 -11.10
C ASP A 181 -1.66 6.87 -12.32
N TYR A 182 -2.64 6.07 -12.70
CA TYR A 182 -2.60 5.24 -13.89
C TYR A 182 -2.39 6.08 -15.18
N CYS A 183 -3.15 7.15 -15.37
CA CYS A 183 -2.98 8.07 -16.50
C CYS A 183 -1.61 8.77 -16.45
N ALA A 184 -1.17 9.22 -15.28
CA ALA A 184 0.13 9.86 -15.13
C ALA A 184 1.29 8.94 -15.56
N LEU A 185 1.20 7.65 -15.22
CA LEU A 185 2.18 6.63 -15.63
C LEU A 185 2.16 6.39 -17.15
N LEU A 186 0.97 6.33 -17.77
CA LEU A 186 0.85 5.99 -19.19
C LEU A 186 1.15 7.15 -20.15
N GLU A 187 0.87 8.38 -19.72
CA GLU A 187 0.91 9.55 -20.60
C GLU A 187 2.09 10.49 -20.29
N GLY A 188 2.68 10.37 -19.09
CA GLY A 188 3.68 11.28 -18.57
C GLY A 188 4.96 10.62 -18.10
N VAL A 189 5.38 11.03 -16.92
CA VAL A 189 6.46 10.43 -16.14
C VAL A 189 6.10 10.48 -14.67
N THR A 190 6.42 9.43 -13.94
CA THR A 190 6.16 9.30 -12.51
C THR A 190 7.45 8.99 -11.74
N LEU A 191 7.54 9.49 -10.51
CA LEU A 191 8.61 9.20 -9.56
C LEU A 191 8.03 8.41 -8.39
N TRP A 192 8.63 7.25 -8.08
CA TRP A 192 8.22 6.39 -6.97
C TRP A 192 9.36 6.25 -5.97
N ASP A 193 9.05 6.36 -4.69
CA ASP A 193 9.96 5.92 -3.63
C ASP A 193 9.89 4.40 -3.51
N VAL A 194 10.89 3.74 -4.04
CA VAL A 194 11.07 2.28 -3.97
C VAL A 194 12.27 1.88 -3.12
N ALA A 195 12.79 2.79 -2.28
CA ALA A 195 13.88 2.51 -1.36
C ALA A 195 13.52 1.47 -0.27
N LEU A 196 12.25 1.09 -0.20
CA LEU A 196 11.75 -0.02 0.61
C LEU A 196 12.06 -1.40 0.00
N GLU A 197 12.42 -1.47 -1.29
CA GLU A 197 13.01 -2.66 -1.90
C GLU A 197 14.45 -2.76 -1.47
N ARG A 198 14.69 -3.63 -0.48
CA ARG A 198 16.01 -3.81 0.12
C ARG A 198 16.93 -4.57 -0.84
N GLN A 199 18.19 -4.23 -0.82
CA GLN A 199 19.21 -4.98 -1.55
C GLN A 199 19.94 -5.93 -0.61
N THR A 200 19.99 -7.22 -0.98
CA THR A 200 20.94 -8.16 -0.42
C THR A 200 22.19 -8.14 -1.29
N GLN A 201 23.29 -7.64 -0.76
CA GLN A 201 24.58 -7.63 -1.45
C GLN A 201 25.35 -8.92 -1.17
N LEU A 202 25.77 -9.57 -2.25
CA LEU A 202 26.76 -10.66 -2.25
C LEU A 202 28.07 -10.09 -2.75
N LYS A 203 29.13 -10.11 -1.92
CA LYS A 203 30.43 -9.54 -2.28
C LYS A 203 31.54 -10.52 -1.97
N GLY A 204 32.34 -10.88 -2.97
CA GLY A 204 33.47 -11.79 -2.85
C GLY A 204 33.65 -12.68 -4.06
N PRO A 205 34.74 -13.43 -4.12
CA PRO A 205 35.10 -14.25 -5.30
C PRO A 205 34.06 -15.31 -5.64
N ASP A 206 33.28 -15.79 -4.66
CA ASP A 206 32.26 -16.82 -4.87
C ASP A 206 30.85 -16.24 -5.06
N ALA A 207 30.67 -14.90 -5.13
CA ALA A 207 29.40 -14.26 -5.19
C ALA A 207 28.51 -14.78 -6.35
N HIS A 208 29.09 -14.96 -7.53
CA HIS A 208 28.34 -15.44 -8.70
C HIS A 208 27.93 -16.92 -8.58
N ALA A 209 28.85 -17.76 -8.08
CA ALA A 209 28.54 -19.17 -7.85
C ALA A 209 27.49 -19.35 -6.72
N PHE A 210 27.59 -18.56 -5.67
CA PHE A 210 26.60 -18.56 -4.59
C PHE A 210 25.23 -18.06 -5.06
N LEU A 211 25.18 -17.02 -5.91
CA LEU A 211 23.93 -16.58 -6.53
C LEU A 211 23.25 -17.73 -7.30
N ASP A 212 24.02 -18.47 -8.09
CA ASP A 212 23.49 -19.60 -8.86
C ASP A 212 23.03 -20.76 -7.96
N TYR A 213 23.70 -20.97 -6.82
CA TYR A 213 23.26 -21.91 -5.78
C TYR A 213 21.99 -21.45 -5.04
N LEU A 214 21.81 -20.14 -4.84
CA LEU A 214 20.67 -19.57 -4.12
C LEU A 214 19.37 -19.61 -4.93
N CYS A 215 19.46 -19.46 -6.27
CA CYS A 215 18.32 -19.29 -7.15
C CYS A 215 17.97 -20.59 -7.89
N CYS A 216 16.68 -20.87 -8.09
CA CYS A 216 16.25 -22.00 -8.91
C CYS A 216 16.35 -21.77 -10.42
N ARG A 217 16.61 -20.53 -10.84
CA ARG A 217 16.95 -20.15 -12.21
C ARG A 217 18.46 -20.32 -12.46
N ASP A 218 18.86 -20.59 -13.71
CA ASP A 218 20.27 -20.60 -14.10
C ASP A 218 20.80 -19.15 -14.12
N MET A 219 21.60 -18.82 -13.14
CA MET A 219 22.24 -17.50 -12.99
C MET A 219 23.69 -17.49 -13.48
N SER A 220 24.27 -18.65 -13.82
CA SER A 220 25.63 -18.80 -14.30
C SER A 220 25.91 -18.05 -15.60
N VAL A 221 24.85 -17.76 -16.36
CA VAL A 221 24.91 -17.07 -17.65
C VAL A 221 24.91 -15.54 -17.55
N MET A 222 24.84 -14.98 -16.33
CA MET A 222 24.86 -13.52 -16.14
C MET A 222 26.27 -12.95 -16.36
N GLU A 223 26.29 -11.83 -17.05
CA GLU A 223 27.49 -11.01 -17.23
C GLU A 223 27.37 -9.67 -16.48
N ILE A 224 28.49 -8.99 -16.27
CA ILE A 224 28.48 -7.64 -15.68
C ILE A 224 27.66 -6.72 -16.56
N GLY A 225 26.69 -6.02 -15.93
CA GLY A 225 25.71 -5.17 -16.59
C GLY A 225 24.35 -5.83 -16.80
N ASP A 226 24.21 -7.13 -16.55
CA ASP A 226 22.92 -7.81 -16.62
C ASP A 226 22.08 -7.57 -15.37
N CYS A 227 20.75 -7.58 -15.59
CA CYS A 227 19.76 -7.81 -14.56
C CYS A 227 18.95 -9.05 -14.89
N ARG A 228 18.46 -9.77 -13.86
CA ARG A 228 17.57 -10.93 -14.05
C ARG A 228 16.57 -11.03 -12.92
N TYR A 229 15.32 -11.27 -13.25
CA TYR A 229 14.32 -11.71 -12.28
C TYR A 229 14.55 -13.19 -11.95
N ALA A 230 14.54 -13.53 -10.67
CA ALA A 230 14.83 -14.88 -10.20
C ALA A 230 13.86 -15.29 -9.09
N LEU A 231 13.79 -16.59 -8.82
CA LEU A 231 13.08 -17.15 -7.69
C LEU A 231 14.07 -17.83 -6.74
N VAL A 232 13.88 -17.60 -5.45
CA VAL A 232 14.58 -18.25 -4.35
C VAL A 232 13.61 -19.15 -3.62
N CYS A 233 13.99 -20.40 -3.38
CA CYS A 233 13.19 -21.38 -2.69
C CYS A 233 13.83 -21.83 -1.37
N ASP A 234 13.02 -22.41 -0.49
CA ASP A 234 13.51 -23.22 0.62
C ASP A 234 13.91 -24.63 0.15
N GLU A 235 14.40 -25.45 1.07
CA GLU A 235 14.80 -26.84 0.82
C GLU A 235 13.65 -27.76 0.37
N ASN A 236 12.39 -27.33 0.55
CA ASN A 236 11.18 -28.04 0.11
C ASN A 236 10.66 -27.55 -1.25
N GLY A 237 11.37 -26.61 -1.89
CA GLY A 237 10.96 -25.98 -3.15
C GLY A 237 9.85 -24.95 -3.01
N LYS A 238 9.57 -24.49 -1.78
CA LYS A 238 8.61 -23.44 -1.49
C LYS A 238 9.22 -22.07 -1.78
N MET A 239 8.41 -21.16 -2.32
CA MET A 239 8.86 -19.81 -2.67
C MET A 239 9.18 -18.99 -1.43
N MET A 240 10.35 -18.39 -1.38
CA MET A 240 10.78 -17.50 -0.31
C MET A 240 10.95 -16.07 -0.77
N CYS A 241 11.44 -15.87 -1.98
CA CYS A 241 11.76 -14.55 -2.51
C CYS A 241 11.79 -14.57 -4.04
N ASP A 242 11.52 -13.42 -4.64
CA ASP A 242 11.50 -13.20 -6.09
C ASP A 242 12.31 -11.95 -6.49
N PRO A 243 13.61 -11.90 -6.20
CA PRO A 243 14.42 -10.72 -6.41
C PRO A 243 14.65 -10.39 -7.89
N VAL A 244 14.79 -9.10 -8.18
CA VAL A 244 15.52 -8.65 -9.36
C VAL A 244 17.01 -8.63 -9.01
N VAL A 245 17.80 -9.45 -9.68
CA VAL A 245 19.24 -9.53 -9.51
C VAL A 245 19.92 -8.51 -10.43
N LEU A 246 20.80 -7.69 -9.87
CA LEU A 246 21.66 -6.75 -10.60
C LEU A 246 23.11 -7.18 -10.45
N TYR A 247 23.88 -7.19 -11.56
CA TYR A 247 25.29 -7.51 -11.57
C TYR A 247 26.15 -6.31 -12.03
N PRO A 248 26.25 -5.24 -11.20
CA PRO A 248 26.90 -3.99 -11.62
C PRO A 248 28.44 -4.06 -11.66
N TRP A 249 29.08 -4.90 -10.84
CA TRP A 249 30.53 -5.02 -10.77
C TRP A 249 31.00 -6.46 -10.60
N LYS A 250 32.20 -6.75 -11.03
CA LYS A 250 32.86 -8.04 -10.73
C LYS A 250 32.82 -8.31 -9.22
N ASP A 251 32.53 -9.53 -8.86
CA ASP A 251 32.49 -10.04 -7.48
C ASP A 251 31.52 -9.24 -6.54
N THR A 252 30.57 -8.48 -7.10
CA THR A 252 29.55 -7.78 -6.32
C THR A 252 28.22 -7.84 -7.06
N ILE A 253 27.24 -8.47 -6.42
CA ILE A 253 25.89 -8.70 -6.96
C ILE A 253 24.88 -8.18 -5.95
N TRP A 254 23.82 -7.56 -6.43
CA TRP A 254 22.67 -7.15 -5.63
C TRP A 254 21.44 -7.95 -5.99
N LEU A 255 20.70 -8.34 -4.96
CA LEU A 255 19.37 -8.89 -5.10
C LEU A 255 18.40 -7.85 -4.53
N SER A 256 17.72 -7.10 -5.41
CA SER A 256 16.64 -6.18 -5.04
C SER A 256 15.38 -6.98 -4.78
N HIS A 257 14.90 -6.97 -3.55
CA HIS A 257 13.86 -7.91 -3.14
C HIS A 257 12.72 -7.25 -2.36
N GLY A 258 11.57 -7.88 -2.46
CA GLY A 258 10.38 -7.53 -1.76
C GLY A 258 10.38 -7.95 -0.29
N ASN A 259 9.19 -8.10 0.27
CA ASN A 259 8.89 -8.27 1.69
C ASN A 259 9.34 -9.64 2.25
N THR A 260 10.65 -9.86 2.32
CA THR A 260 11.27 -11.10 2.79
C THR A 260 12.54 -10.86 3.59
N ASP A 261 13.02 -11.88 4.31
CA ASP A 261 14.28 -11.86 5.06
C ASP A 261 15.44 -12.48 4.28
N LEU A 262 15.54 -12.22 2.98
CA LEU A 262 16.55 -12.81 2.09
C LEU A 262 17.98 -12.60 2.59
N THR A 263 18.31 -11.43 3.12
CA THR A 263 19.63 -11.14 3.68
C THR A 263 19.97 -12.08 4.85
N LEU A 264 19.02 -12.34 5.75
CA LEU A 264 19.24 -13.26 6.87
C LEU A 264 19.34 -14.70 6.41
N TRP A 265 18.54 -15.11 5.43
CA TRP A 265 18.63 -16.43 4.81
C TRP A 265 19.99 -16.68 4.18
N ALA A 266 20.44 -15.77 3.32
CA ALA A 266 21.74 -15.88 2.65
C ALA A 266 22.92 -15.89 3.66
N ARG A 267 22.88 -15.03 4.70
CA ARG A 267 23.85 -15.06 5.79
C ARG A 267 23.88 -16.39 6.53
N GLY A 268 22.71 -16.96 6.84
CA GLY A 268 22.59 -18.23 7.53
C GLY A 268 23.26 -19.38 6.74
N ILE A 269 23.08 -19.40 5.42
CA ILE A 269 23.71 -20.40 4.53
C ILE A 269 25.22 -20.22 4.52
N VAL A 270 25.71 -18.99 4.35
CA VAL A 270 27.14 -18.68 4.30
C VAL A 270 27.84 -19.03 5.62
N MET A 271 27.23 -18.75 6.76
CA MET A 271 27.78 -19.08 8.08
C MET A 271 28.01 -20.58 8.31
N GLY A 272 27.27 -21.43 7.64
CA GLY A 272 27.35 -22.89 7.74
C GLY A 272 28.16 -23.56 6.62
N SER A 273 28.92 -22.80 5.82
CA SER A 273 29.58 -23.27 4.59
C SER A 273 30.95 -22.64 4.40
N ASP A 274 31.64 -23.08 3.34
CA ASP A 274 32.98 -22.58 2.96
C ASP A 274 32.93 -21.48 1.88
N TRP A 275 31.76 -20.84 1.65
CA TRP A 275 31.63 -19.76 0.69
C TRP A 275 32.46 -18.54 1.09
N ASN A 276 33.34 -18.09 0.17
CA ASN A 276 34.17 -16.91 0.37
C ASN A 276 33.48 -15.66 -0.12
N ILE A 277 32.42 -15.26 0.59
CA ILE A 277 31.60 -14.07 0.32
C ILE A 277 31.18 -13.38 1.61
N GLU A 278 30.98 -12.07 1.52
CA GLU A 278 30.28 -11.28 2.51
C GLU A 278 28.83 -11.04 2.04
N VAL A 279 27.86 -11.24 2.92
CA VAL A 279 26.46 -10.91 2.70
C VAL A 279 26.08 -9.71 3.57
N SER A 280 25.67 -8.62 2.95
CA SER A 280 25.31 -7.37 3.64
C SER A 280 24.09 -6.68 2.99
N GLU A 281 23.54 -5.69 3.67
CA GLU A 281 22.59 -4.73 3.13
C GLU A 281 23.36 -3.44 2.87
N PRO A 282 23.60 -3.03 1.60
CA PRO A 282 24.32 -1.81 1.28
C PRO A 282 23.46 -0.56 1.56
N ASP A 283 24.11 0.58 1.78
CA ASP A 283 23.42 1.87 1.90
C ASP A 283 23.04 2.38 0.49
N VAL A 284 21.97 1.83 -0.07
CA VAL A 284 21.39 2.27 -1.34
C VAL A 284 19.89 2.52 -1.17
N ALA A 285 19.39 3.50 -1.88
CA ALA A 285 18.01 3.94 -1.77
C ALA A 285 17.39 4.16 -3.17
N PRO A 286 16.86 3.11 -3.82
CA PRO A 286 16.38 3.22 -5.18
C PRO A 286 15.16 4.15 -5.30
N LEU A 287 15.14 4.88 -6.42
CA LEU A 287 13.98 5.61 -6.94
C LEU A 287 13.59 5.04 -8.30
N GLN A 288 12.31 4.87 -8.54
CA GLN A 288 11.79 4.40 -9.82
C GLN A 288 11.22 5.57 -10.62
N VAL A 289 11.74 5.76 -11.85
CA VAL A 289 11.29 6.79 -12.80
C VAL A 289 10.62 6.07 -13.97
N GLN A 290 9.30 6.17 -14.07
CA GLN A 290 8.49 5.37 -15.01
C GLN A 290 7.60 6.24 -15.88
N GLY A 291 7.37 5.78 -17.12
CA GLY A 291 6.49 6.41 -18.10
C GLY A 291 7.20 6.83 -19.39
N PRO A 292 6.46 7.28 -20.41
CA PRO A 292 7.01 7.62 -21.74
C PRO A 292 8.10 8.67 -21.73
N PHE A 293 8.11 9.57 -20.74
CA PHE A 293 9.10 10.63 -20.63
C PHE A 293 10.24 10.33 -19.63
N ALA A 294 10.29 9.13 -19.04
CA ALA A 294 11.35 8.75 -18.10
C ALA A 294 12.76 8.91 -18.68
N LEU A 295 12.98 8.46 -19.93
CA LEU A 295 14.27 8.64 -20.62
C LEU A 295 14.63 10.12 -20.80
N LYS A 296 13.67 10.94 -21.22
CA LYS A 296 13.91 12.36 -21.44
C LYS A 296 14.25 13.08 -20.12
N THR A 297 13.56 12.72 -19.05
CA THR A 297 13.81 13.24 -17.70
C THR A 297 15.22 12.91 -17.24
N LEU A 298 15.58 11.63 -17.21
CA LEU A 298 16.89 11.20 -16.71
C LEU A 298 18.05 11.65 -17.61
N SER A 299 17.87 11.75 -18.93
CA SER A 299 18.91 12.22 -19.86
C SER A 299 19.39 13.66 -19.62
N LYS A 300 18.63 14.47 -18.86
CA LYS A 300 19.06 15.81 -18.48
C LYS A 300 20.08 15.84 -17.36
N ILE A 301 20.07 14.82 -16.50
CA ILE A 301 20.86 14.76 -15.26
C ILE A 301 21.78 13.54 -15.19
N CYS A 302 21.79 12.70 -16.21
CA CYS A 302 22.65 11.52 -16.34
C CYS A 302 23.56 11.69 -17.57
N PRO A 303 24.89 11.69 -17.44
CA PRO A 303 25.81 11.84 -18.56
C PRO A 303 25.87 10.61 -19.46
N ALA A 304 25.52 9.42 -18.95
CA ALA A 304 25.49 8.20 -19.72
C ALA A 304 24.28 8.16 -20.66
N SER A 305 24.47 7.55 -21.85
CA SER A 305 23.36 7.34 -22.77
C SER A 305 22.47 6.17 -22.30
N LEU A 306 21.31 6.49 -21.76
CA LEU A 306 20.31 5.53 -21.33
C LEU A 306 19.44 5.01 -22.51
N ALA A 307 19.49 5.68 -23.68
CA ALA A 307 18.61 5.40 -24.81
C ALA A 307 18.77 4.00 -25.39
N ASN A 308 19.97 3.42 -25.29
CA ASN A 308 20.28 2.11 -25.86
C ASN A 308 20.28 0.97 -24.80
N MET A 309 19.92 1.27 -23.56
CA MET A 309 19.81 0.24 -22.53
C MET A 309 18.72 -0.75 -22.86
N LYS A 310 19.10 -2.02 -22.91
CA LYS A 310 18.13 -3.11 -23.07
C LYS A 310 17.35 -3.33 -21.76
N ASN A 311 16.14 -3.85 -21.89
CA ASN A 311 15.40 -4.28 -20.72
C ASN A 311 16.21 -5.33 -19.93
N TYR A 312 16.15 -5.27 -18.62
CA TYR A 312 16.96 -6.10 -17.70
C TYR A 312 18.47 -5.94 -17.88
N THR A 313 18.95 -4.70 -17.99
CA THR A 313 20.38 -4.36 -17.87
C THR A 313 20.58 -3.24 -16.87
N CYS A 314 21.80 -3.13 -16.33
CA CYS A 314 22.20 -2.01 -15.47
C CYS A 314 23.55 -1.46 -15.90
N LEU A 315 23.83 -0.23 -15.48
CA LEU A 315 25.12 0.42 -15.66
C LEU A 315 25.46 1.29 -14.45
N VAL A 316 26.75 1.46 -14.19
CA VAL A 316 27.28 2.36 -13.17
C VAL A 316 27.54 3.71 -13.81
N THR A 317 26.97 4.76 -13.23
CA THR A 317 27.08 6.12 -13.77
C THR A 317 26.82 7.15 -12.66
N GLU A 318 26.90 8.43 -13.00
CA GLU A 318 26.41 9.50 -12.14
C GLU A 318 24.98 9.91 -12.55
N VAL A 319 24.17 10.25 -11.55
CA VAL A 319 22.87 10.91 -11.75
C VAL A 319 22.84 12.13 -10.83
N ALA A 320 22.63 13.32 -11.39
CA ALA A 320 22.69 14.60 -10.65
C ALA A 320 23.99 14.76 -9.84
N GLY A 321 25.13 14.30 -10.36
CA GLY A 321 26.45 14.38 -9.69
C GLY A 321 26.56 13.48 -8.46
N GLN A 322 25.81 12.39 -8.43
CA GLN A 322 25.90 11.33 -7.41
C GLN A 322 26.19 9.98 -8.09
N ASP A 323 27.10 9.20 -7.51
CA ASP A 323 27.39 7.86 -8.00
C ASP A 323 26.15 6.96 -7.84
N CYS A 324 25.72 6.35 -8.93
CA CYS A 324 24.53 5.52 -8.99
C CYS A 324 24.76 4.25 -9.81
N VAL A 325 23.98 3.23 -9.54
CA VAL A 325 23.62 2.21 -10.52
C VAL A 325 22.27 2.62 -11.12
N VAL A 326 22.17 2.57 -12.44
CA VAL A 326 20.89 2.77 -13.14
C VAL A 326 20.53 1.47 -13.82
N SER A 327 19.33 0.95 -13.56
CA SER A 327 18.84 -0.25 -14.22
C SER A 327 17.65 0.08 -15.15
N ARG A 328 17.52 -0.73 -16.19
CA ARG A 328 16.38 -0.71 -17.11
C ARG A 328 15.35 -1.75 -16.66
N THR A 329 14.88 -1.56 -15.46
CA THR A 329 13.90 -2.40 -14.75
C THR A 329 12.74 -1.54 -14.22
N GLY A 330 11.77 -2.16 -13.58
CA GLY A 330 10.64 -1.49 -12.93
C GLY A 330 9.43 -2.39 -12.80
N TRP A 331 8.63 -2.14 -11.78
CA TRP A 331 7.48 -2.96 -11.43
C TRP A 331 6.19 -2.61 -12.19
N SER A 332 6.18 -1.59 -13.06
CA SER A 332 4.97 -1.15 -13.79
C SER A 332 4.64 -1.97 -15.03
N GLY A 333 5.51 -2.89 -15.46
CA GLY A 333 5.41 -3.55 -16.77
C GLY A 333 5.51 -2.59 -17.96
N GLY A 334 5.95 -1.33 -17.72
CA GLY A 334 6.09 -0.26 -18.71
C GLY A 334 7.54 0.17 -18.92
N PHE A 335 7.69 1.33 -19.58
CA PHE A 335 9.00 1.92 -19.83
C PHE A 335 9.47 2.75 -18.63
N GLY A 336 10.70 2.54 -18.18
CA GLY A 336 11.30 3.33 -17.13
C GLY A 336 12.65 2.81 -16.67
N PHE A 337 13.12 3.36 -15.58
CA PHE A 337 14.42 3.06 -14.99
C PHE A 337 14.29 3.09 -13.46
N GLU A 338 15.21 2.37 -12.81
CA GLU A 338 15.45 2.48 -11.40
C GLU A 338 16.84 3.06 -11.17
N VAL A 339 16.93 4.04 -10.28
CA VAL A 339 18.14 4.77 -9.94
C VAL A 339 18.54 4.43 -8.51
N TYR A 340 19.66 3.79 -8.32
CA TYR A 340 20.21 3.31 -7.04
C TYR A 340 21.41 4.17 -6.64
N PRO A 341 21.26 5.26 -5.85
CA PRO A 341 22.38 6.01 -5.34
C PRO A 341 23.25 5.12 -4.41
N LEU A 342 24.57 5.25 -4.50
CA LEU A 342 25.53 4.44 -3.73
C LEU A 342 25.70 4.95 -2.29
N SER A 343 24.98 5.99 -1.89
CA SER A 343 24.82 6.48 -0.53
C SER A 343 23.49 7.18 -0.39
N SER A 344 22.85 7.02 0.75
CA SER A 344 21.61 7.73 1.08
C SER A 344 21.83 9.16 1.60
N ASP A 345 23.04 9.61 1.83
CA ASP A 345 23.37 10.91 2.43
C ASP A 345 22.78 12.09 1.66
N ARG A 346 22.71 11.98 0.32
CA ARG A 346 22.22 13.01 -0.59
C ARG A 346 20.91 12.63 -1.28
N ALA A 347 20.16 11.70 -0.71
CA ALA A 347 18.91 11.17 -1.29
C ALA A 347 17.90 12.29 -1.63
N SER A 348 17.71 13.27 -0.73
CA SER A 348 16.80 14.39 -0.97
C SER A 348 17.20 15.25 -2.15
N GLU A 349 18.50 15.44 -2.41
CA GLU A 349 19.00 16.20 -3.57
C GLU A 349 18.74 15.46 -4.88
N LEU A 350 18.92 14.13 -4.87
CA LEU A 350 18.60 13.27 -6.03
C LEU A 350 17.12 13.35 -6.39
N TRP A 351 16.25 13.25 -5.39
CA TRP A 351 14.80 13.41 -5.56
C TRP A 351 14.47 14.75 -6.22
N ASP A 352 14.98 15.86 -5.66
CA ASP A 352 14.71 17.21 -6.18
C ASP A 352 15.21 17.37 -7.62
N ALA A 353 16.40 16.86 -7.92
CA ALA A 353 16.98 16.92 -9.26
C ALA A 353 16.14 16.15 -10.30
N ILE A 354 15.60 14.96 -9.93
CA ILE A 354 14.71 14.19 -10.81
C ILE A 354 13.38 14.95 -11.01
N MET A 355 12.79 15.51 -9.95
CA MET A 355 11.56 16.29 -10.04
C MET A 355 11.76 17.54 -10.91
N GLU A 356 12.85 18.30 -10.73
CA GLU A 356 13.18 19.46 -11.56
C GLU A 356 13.40 19.07 -13.04
N ALA A 357 14.14 17.97 -13.29
CA ALA A 357 14.39 17.48 -14.63
C ALA A 357 13.10 17.05 -15.36
N GLY A 358 12.11 16.55 -14.60
CA GLY A 358 10.83 16.08 -15.11
C GLY A 358 9.74 17.14 -15.19
N ASP A 359 9.94 18.34 -14.63
CA ASP A 359 8.90 19.38 -14.51
C ASP A 359 8.26 19.75 -15.86
N GLU A 360 9.06 19.95 -16.91
CA GLU A 360 8.54 20.25 -18.26
C GLU A 360 7.71 19.11 -18.87
N PHE A 361 7.83 17.88 -18.35
CA PHE A 361 7.08 16.70 -18.78
C PHE A 361 5.91 16.38 -17.84
N GLY A 362 5.67 17.26 -16.86
CA GLY A 362 4.59 17.10 -15.89
C GLY A 362 4.79 15.92 -14.95
N ILE A 363 6.03 15.68 -14.50
CA ILE A 363 6.36 14.58 -13.58
C ILE A 363 5.45 14.61 -12.35
N LYS A 364 4.95 13.45 -11.94
CA LYS A 364 4.14 13.30 -10.74
C LYS A 364 4.76 12.29 -9.80
N VAL A 365 4.68 12.57 -8.51
CA VAL A 365 4.96 11.58 -7.48
C VAL A 365 3.74 10.68 -7.35
N THR A 366 3.94 9.39 -7.47
CA THR A 366 2.90 8.37 -7.27
C THR A 366 3.43 7.23 -6.42
N GLY A 367 2.52 6.40 -5.90
CA GLY A 367 2.87 5.07 -5.43
C GLY A 367 2.87 4.05 -6.57
N PRO A 368 3.02 2.76 -6.28
CA PRO A 368 2.94 1.72 -7.28
C PRO A 368 1.56 1.69 -7.93
N VAL A 369 1.53 1.71 -9.25
CA VAL A 369 0.28 1.63 -10.03
C VAL A 369 -0.09 0.16 -10.21
N ILE A 370 -0.64 -0.43 -9.16
CA ILE A 370 -0.98 -1.87 -9.06
C ILE A 370 -1.85 -2.32 -10.24
N HIS A 371 -2.85 -1.50 -10.65
CA HIS A 371 -3.70 -1.80 -11.80
C HIS A 371 -2.88 -2.11 -13.04
N ARG A 372 -1.88 -1.29 -13.32
CA ARG A 372 -1.02 -1.48 -14.50
C ARG A 372 -0.14 -2.70 -14.40
N ALA A 373 0.43 -2.96 -13.22
CA ALA A 373 1.26 -4.14 -13.00
C ALA A 373 0.47 -5.43 -13.24
N ILE A 374 -0.73 -5.56 -12.66
CA ILE A 374 -1.59 -6.74 -12.85
C ILE A 374 -2.05 -6.88 -14.31
N GLU A 375 -2.44 -5.78 -14.98
CA GLU A 375 -2.79 -5.80 -16.42
C GLU A 375 -1.66 -6.32 -17.31
N ARG A 376 -0.42 -6.14 -16.88
CA ARG A 376 0.79 -6.58 -17.59
C ARG A 376 1.31 -7.94 -17.14
N GLY A 377 0.65 -8.57 -16.19
CA GLY A 377 1.07 -9.87 -15.67
C GLY A 377 2.42 -9.80 -14.95
N VAL A 378 2.71 -8.67 -14.29
CA VAL A 378 3.89 -8.56 -13.44
C VAL A 378 3.68 -9.45 -12.24
N THR A 379 4.56 -10.43 -12.08
CA THR A 379 4.54 -11.36 -10.96
C THR A 379 5.12 -10.70 -9.71
N ASP A 380 4.62 -11.05 -8.54
CA ASP A 380 5.10 -10.52 -7.27
C ASP A 380 4.76 -11.47 -6.11
N LEU A 381 5.78 -11.79 -5.32
CA LEU A 381 5.62 -12.48 -4.05
C LEU A 381 5.01 -11.50 -3.04
N ASN A 382 4.02 -11.94 -2.27
CA ASN A 382 3.21 -11.17 -1.31
C ASN A 382 1.99 -10.43 -1.87
N TYR A 383 1.82 -10.36 -3.19
CA TYR A 383 0.53 -9.99 -3.76
C TYR A 383 -0.32 -11.24 -3.97
N TYR A 384 0.04 -12.11 -4.91
CA TYR A 384 -0.69 -13.36 -5.13
C TYR A 384 0.15 -14.61 -4.90
N MET A 385 1.47 -14.51 -5.00
CA MET A 385 2.37 -15.59 -4.63
C MET A 385 2.69 -15.50 -3.12
N ASN A 386 2.86 -16.63 -2.48
CA ASN A 386 3.27 -16.70 -1.09
C ASN A 386 4.05 -18.00 -0.79
N SER A 387 4.51 -18.15 0.44
CA SER A 387 5.34 -19.28 0.88
C SER A 387 4.62 -20.64 0.95
N ASP A 388 3.31 -20.74 0.66
CA ASP A 388 2.61 -22.02 0.51
C ASP A 388 2.70 -22.58 -0.91
N MET A 389 3.13 -21.75 -1.88
CA MET A 389 3.36 -22.13 -3.26
C MET A 389 4.76 -22.70 -3.45
N ASN A 390 4.92 -23.61 -4.39
CA ASN A 390 6.24 -23.97 -4.92
C ASN A 390 6.54 -23.21 -6.21
N ALA A 391 7.81 -23.17 -6.59
CA ALA A 391 8.26 -22.33 -7.70
C ALA A 391 7.69 -22.71 -9.08
N PHE A 392 7.09 -23.89 -9.26
CA PHE A 392 6.42 -24.27 -10.51
C PHE A 392 4.96 -23.82 -10.58
N GLU A 393 4.36 -23.43 -9.45
CA GLU A 393 2.96 -22.99 -9.43
C GLU A 393 2.80 -21.58 -10.02
N ASP A 394 3.86 -20.77 -10.05
CA ASP A 394 3.87 -19.55 -10.84
C ASP A 394 4.12 -19.85 -12.32
N THR A 395 3.07 -19.79 -13.11
CA THR A 395 3.14 -20.04 -14.56
C THR A 395 3.50 -18.82 -15.40
N GLY A 396 3.53 -17.64 -14.77
CA GLY A 396 3.76 -16.38 -15.47
C GLY A 396 5.16 -16.24 -16.07
N CYS A 397 6.17 -16.77 -15.40
CA CYS A 397 7.57 -16.54 -15.78
C CYS A 397 8.35 -17.78 -16.19
N ASN A 398 7.96 -18.98 -15.77
CA ASN A 398 8.68 -20.24 -16.01
C ASN A 398 10.20 -20.14 -15.72
N LEU A 399 10.54 -19.74 -14.48
CA LEU A 399 11.92 -19.39 -14.11
C LEU A 399 12.73 -20.56 -13.54
N VAL A 400 12.09 -21.70 -13.29
CA VAL A 400 12.73 -22.86 -12.66
C VAL A 400 13.53 -23.67 -13.69
N ASN A 401 14.82 -23.87 -13.46
CA ASN A 401 15.67 -24.72 -14.27
C ASN A 401 16.26 -25.86 -13.40
N ILE A 402 15.51 -26.95 -13.27
CA ILE A 402 15.96 -28.12 -12.52
C ILE A 402 17.10 -28.90 -13.18
N ASP A 403 17.31 -28.68 -14.49
CA ASP A 403 18.33 -29.34 -15.29
C ASP A 403 19.67 -28.55 -15.34
N LYS A 404 19.73 -27.36 -14.73
CA LYS A 404 21.00 -26.62 -14.71
C LYS A 404 22.12 -27.46 -14.03
N PRO A 405 23.38 -27.36 -14.52
CA PRO A 405 24.48 -28.18 -14.02
C PRO A 405 24.77 -27.99 -12.53
N ALA A 406 24.68 -26.74 -12.05
CA ALA A 406 24.89 -26.42 -10.65
C ALA A 406 23.78 -26.99 -9.76
N ASP A 407 24.15 -27.37 -8.55
CA ASP A 407 23.19 -27.64 -7.50
C ASP A 407 22.59 -26.31 -7.00
N PHE A 408 21.37 -26.37 -6.42
CA PHE A 408 20.73 -25.22 -5.80
C PHE A 408 19.76 -25.65 -4.70
N ILE A 409 19.45 -24.73 -3.81
CA ILE A 409 18.54 -24.97 -2.68
C ILE A 409 17.15 -25.32 -3.22
N GLY A 410 16.60 -26.46 -2.76
CA GLY A 410 15.29 -26.97 -3.19
C GLY A 410 15.30 -27.79 -4.48
N LYS A 411 16.45 -27.98 -5.15
CA LYS A 411 16.55 -28.71 -6.43
C LYS A 411 15.90 -30.08 -6.38
N GLN A 412 16.25 -30.92 -5.39
CA GLN A 412 15.71 -32.27 -5.25
C GLN A 412 14.20 -32.26 -5.00
N ALA A 413 13.72 -31.31 -4.20
CA ALA A 413 12.28 -31.19 -3.94
C ALA A 413 11.54 -30.80 -5.22
N LEU A 414 12.06 -29.83 -5.97
CA LEU A 414 11.47 -29.39 -7.24
C LEU A 414 11.50 -30.51 -8.29
N GLN A 415 12.58 -31.33 -8.39
CA GLN A 415 12.63 -32.51 -9.24
C GLN A 415 11.53 -33.54 -8.87
N ASN A 416 11.29 -33.74 -7.58
CA ASN A 416 10.24 -34.66 -7.11
C ASN A 416 8.84 -34.09 -7.42
N ILE A 417 8.64 -32.78 -7.31
CA ILE A 417 7.38 -32.12 -7.68
C ILE A 417 7.11 -32.26 -9.18
N ASP A 418 8.12 -31.97 -10.02
CA ASP A 418 8.01 -32.11 -11.46
C ASP A 418 7.66 -33.56 -11.87
N ALA A 419 8.39 -34.55 -11.32
CA ALA A 419 8.14 -35.96 -11.59
C ALA A 419 6.75 -36.43 -11.15
N SER A 420 6.16 -35.85 -10.09
CA SER A 420 4.81 -36.18 -9.60
C SER A 420 3.69 -35.36 -10.29
N GLY A 421 4.05 -34.38 -11.07
CA GLY A 421 3.17 -33.39 -11.71
C GLY A 421 2.76 -32.26 -10.77
N VAL A 422 2.87 -31.04 -11.28
CA VAL A 422 2.44 -29.81 -10.58
C VAL A 422 0.91 -29.84 -10.46
N LYS A 423 0.38 -29.59 -9.26
CA LYS A 423 -1.05 -29.76 -8.97
C LYS A 423 -1.83 -28.47 -9.07
N ARG A 424 -1.19 -27.34 -8.83
CA ARG A 424 -1.80 -26.00 -8.88
C ARG A 424 -1.02 -25.12 -9.86
N HIS A 425 -1.71 -24.20 -10.47
CA HIS A 425 -1.11 -23.22 -11.37
C HIS A 425 -1.76 -21.87 -11.17
N SER A 426 -0.98 -20.80 -11.20
CA SER A 426 -1.52 -19.45 -11.25
C SER A 426 -2.20 -19.22 -12.61
N VAL A 427 -3.37 -18.61 -12.60
CA VAL A 427 -4.17 -18.31 -13.79
C VAL A 427 -4.74 -16.89 -13.69
N GLY A 428 -4.80 -16.21 -14.84
CA GLY A 428 -5.54 -14.95 -14.94
C GLY A 428 -7.04 -15.21 -15.09
N LEU A 429 -7.85 -14.38 -14.45
CA LEU A 429 -9.30 -14.44 -14.50
C LEU A 429 -9.87 -13.17 -15.13
N LEU A 430 -10.93 -13.32 -15.93
CA LEU A 430 -11.87 -12.26 -16.22
C LEU A 430 -13.08 -12.47 -15.32
N LEU A 431 -13.46 -11.45 -14.58
CA LEU A 431 -14.54 -11.53 -13.60
C LEU A 431 -15.76 -10.79 -14.16
N GLU A 432 -16.90 -11.46 -14.18
CA GLU A 432 -18.19 -10.88 -14.55
C GLU A 432 -18.76 -10.17 -13.32
N ASP A 433 -19.55 -9.12 -13.54
CA ASP A 433 -20.23 -8.34 -12.52
C ASP A 433 -19.32 -7.48 -11.59
N ASP A 434 -19.95 -6.73 -10.69
CA ASP A 434 -19.29 -5.94 -9.66
C ASP A 434 -18.65 -6.85 -8.62
N VAL A 435 -17.32 -6.79 -8.55
CA VAL A 435 -16.54 -7.58 -7.60
C VAL A 435 -16.36 -6.78 -6.32
N PRO A 436 -16.80 -7.28 -5.15
CA PRO A 436 -16.57 -6.62 -3.89
C PRO A 436 -15.07 -6.56 -3.58
N ARG A 437 -14.67 -5.65 -2.65
CA ARG A 437 -13.28 -5.58 -2.20
C ARG A 437 -12.83 -6.94 -1.70
N LEU A 438 -11.70 -7.44 -2.23
CA LEU A 438 -11.06 -8.66 -1.76
C LEU A 438 -10.39 -8.36 -0.40
N GLU A 439 -11.05 -8.74 0.68
CA GLU A 439 -10.50 -8.61 2.05
C GLU A 439 -9.73 -9.87 2.47
N TRP A 440 -10.05 -10.98 1.85
CA TRP A 440 -9.46 -12.29 2.04
C TRP A 440 -9.52 -13.08 0.73
N PHE A 441 -8.76 -14.15 0.59
CA PHE A 441 -8.85 -15.02 -0.59
C PHE A 441 -10.25 -15.63 -0.71
N TRP A 442 -10.76 -15.69 -1.94
CA TRP A 442 -12.07 -16.29 -2.22
C TRP A 442 -11.89 -17.67 -2.84
N ASP A 443 -12.72 -18.62 -2.41
CA ASP A 443 -12.78 -19.94 -3.05
C ASP A 443 -13.19 -19.79 -4.52
N LEU A 444 -12.38 -20.36 -5.41
CA LEU A 444 -12.74 -20.57 -6.80
C LEU A 444 -13.36 -21.95 -6.92
N ASN A 445 -14.65 -22.03 -7.24
CA ASN A 445 -15.38 -23.28 -7.32
C ASN A 445 -15.70 -23.65 -8.77
N ASP A 446 -15.62 -24.94 -9.10
CA ASP A 446 -16.13 -25.53 -10.33
C ASP A 446 -17.28 -26.49 -10.01
N ASP A 447 -17.75 -27.22 -11.05
CA ASP A 447 -18.84 -28.21 -10.90
C ASP A 447 -18.48 -29.37 -9.95
N LYS A 448 -17.22 -29.53 -9.57
CA LYS A 448 -16.71 -30.62 -8.70
C LYS A 448 -16.39 -30.14 -7.27
N GLY A 449 -16.46 -28.83 -7.02
CA GLY A 449 -16.16 -28.21 -5.72
C GLY A 449 -15.06 -27.16 -5.82
N CYS A 450 -14.29 -26.97 -4.72
CA CYS A 450 -13.22 -25.98 -4.69
C CYS A 450 -12.10 -26.36 -5.68
N ALA A 451 -11.88 -25.54 -6.68
CA ALA A 451 -10.85 -25.70 -7.70
C ALA A 451 -9.59 -24.87 -7.41
N GLY A 452 -9.67 -23.86 -6.54
CA GLY A 452 -8.56 -22.98 -6.21
C GLY A 452 -8.99 -21.78 -5.36
N GLU A 453 -8.16 -20.74 -5.36
CA GLU A 453 -8.39 -19.52 -4.59
C GLU A 453 -8.14 -18.31 -5.48
N VAL A 454 -9.07 -17.35 -5.49
CA VAL A 454 -8.83 -16.01 -6.06
C VAL A 454 -7.97 -15.23 -5.07
N ARG A 455 -6.76 -14.90 -5.48
CA ARG A 455 -5.77 -14.24 -4.63
C ARG A 455 -5.67 -12.75 -4.86
N TRP A 456 -6.09 -12.29 -6.04
CA TRP A 456 -6.14 -10.87 -6.39
C TRP A 456 -7.33 -10.59 -7.29
N ALA A 457 -8.00 -9.48 -7.07
CA ALA A 457 -9.07 -8.98 -7.94
C ALA A 457 -9.01 -7.45 -7.98
N ILE A 458 -9.02 -6.89 -9.18
CA ILE A 458 -8.93 -5.43 -9.40
C ILE A 458 -9.66 -5.03 -10.67
N TYR A 459 -10.19 -3.80 -10.73
CA TYR A 459 -10.76 -3.26 -11.95
C TYR A 459 -9.66 -2.88 -12.94
N SER A 460 -9.65 -3.45 -14.13
CA SER A 460 -8.73 -3.08 -15.19
C SER A 460 -9.24 -1.85 -15.92
N PHE A 461 -8.45 -0.79 -15.93
CA PHE A 461 -8.77 0.42 -16.68
C PHE A 461 -8.58 0.22 -18.19
N GLU A 462 -7.64 -0.66 -18.59
CA GLU A 462 -7.40 -0.99 -20.00
C GLU A 462 -8.55 -1.82 -20.61
N LEU A 463 -9.06 -2.80 -19.85
CA LEU A 463 -10.09 -3.72 -20.33
C LEU A 463 -11.52 -3.24 -20.00
N GLY A 464 -11.69 -2.30 -19.07
CA GLY A 464 -12.98 -1.81 -18.64
C GLY A 464 -13.81 -2.84 -17.85
N GLN A 465 -13.15 -3.82 -17.21
CA GLN A 465 -13.78 -4.89 -16.44
C GLN A 465 -12.89 -5.37 -15.31
N TYR A 466 -13.44 -6.15 -14.38
CA TYR A 466 -12.64 -6.74 -13.32
C TYR A 466 -11.79 -7.91 -13.87
N ILE A 467 -10.55 -7.96 -13.39
CA ILE A 467 -9.59 -9.04 -13.63
C ILE A 467 -9.09 -9.57 -12.29
N GLY A 468 -8.61 -10.80 -12.30
CA GLY A 468 -8.07 -11.42 -11.09
C GLY A 468 -6.95 -12.39 -11.39
N ILE A 469 -6.31 -12.86 -10.31
CA ILE A 469 -5.33 -13.94 -10.31
C ILE A 469 -5.80 -14.99 -9.30
N ALA A 470 -5.79 -16.22 -9.72
CA ALA A 470 -6.17 -17.37 -8.89
C ALA A 470 -5.09 -18.45 -8.93
#